data_4089f043c2f87f91709b875f1deec0c6
#
_entry.id   4089f043c2f87f91709b875f1deec0c6
#
_cell.length_a   1.000
_cell.length_b   1.000
_cell.length_c   1.000
_cell.angle_alpha   90.00
_cell.angle_beta   90.00
_cell.angle_gamma   90.00
#
_symmetry.space_group_name_H-M   'P 1'
#
loop_
_entity.id
_entity.type
_entity.pdbx_description
1 polymer ?
#
loop_
_entity_poly.entity_id
_entity_poly.type
_entity_poly.pdbx_seq_one_letter_code
_entity_poly.pdbx_strand_id
1 'polypeptide(L)'
;MTMLNFIDIYIQQQQQLQARAKDQRQDDDTTQQTITSAHHHHNPNRLEEEAAMMFMALGSLGTPGSCQIRTYLTRANIPMNPMTDSPWACLWRSRSDRAFITTMGVDVNTFDDLLERFTVRWNFTTIDRADVNPYGEPQAVRRSLDAAGCLGLLLHWLCSTMAAYTLQQLFGITRAVCSRYLTTGLQHLLVVLNDHPQARFIWSTTESKARRHSMAIKKKFLRLTKCIGFSDGLNLPVLVSGNEDIQNAYYNGWTCSHYCSCVLVFAPDGTIMYAILNAPGSWHDAVIAEPLYEQLLHHTPPGYRIISNTVFPRKGERLQSRIIAPAKRGDQLPQDAQSFAQLKMLNDELVSARQAAEWG
;
A
#
# COMPACT_ATOMS: atom_id res chain seq x y z
N MET A 1 -14.61 -2.70 -8.33
CA MET A 1 -13.28 -3.34 -8.23
C MET A 1 -12.84 -3.15 -6.80
N THR A 2 -12.74 -4.19 -6.03
CA THR A 2 -12.62 -4.16 -4.57
C THR A 2 -11.15 -4.19 -4.14
N MET A 3 -10.83 -3.75 -2.93
CA MET A 3 -9.55 -3.92 -2.24
C MET A 3 -9.04 -5.39 -2.31
N LEU A 4 -9.94 -6.34 -2.56
CA LEU A 4 -9.67 -7.75 -2.87
C LEU A 4 -8.65 -7.94 -4.01
N ASN A 5 -8.74 -7.17 -5.10
CA ASN A 5 -7.83 -7.34 -6.24
C ASN A 5 -6.38 -6.93 -5.91
N PHE A 6 -6.18 -5.94 -5.02
CA PHE A 6 -4.83 -5.51 -4.62
C PHE A 6 -4.14 -6.59 -3.78
N ILE A 7 -4.87 -7.21 -2.87
CA ILE A 7 -4.32 -8.24 -1.98
C ILE A 7 -4.14 -9.56 -2.73
N ASP A 8 -5.04 -9.92 -3.65
CA ASP A 8 -4.88 -11.10 -4.50
C ASP A 8 -3.63 -10.98 -5.39
N ILE A 9 -3.38 -9.80 -5.97
CA ILE A 9 -2.17 -9.55 -6.77
C ILE A 9 -0.93 -9.58 -5.87
N TYR A 10 -0.99 -9.00 -4.67
CA TYR A 10 0.12 -9.07 -3.73
C TYR A 10 0.41 -10.52 -3.30
N ILE A 11 -0.62 -11.30 -3.00
CA ILE A 11 -0.48 -12.73 -2.66
C ILE A 11 0.11 -13.51 -3.84
N GLN A 12 -0.35 -13.27 -5.06
CA GLN A 12 0.22 -13.86 -6.27
C GLN A 12 1.69 -13.44 -6.50
N GLN A 13 2.02 -12.17 -6.28
CA GLN A 13 3.41 -11.69 -6.35
C GLN A 13 4.31 -12.36 -5.30
N GLN A 14 3.84 -12.50 -4.07
CA GLN A 14 4.61 -13.19 -3.01
C GLN A 14 4.80 -14.67 -3.32
N GLN A 15 3.78 -15.34 -3.86
CA GLN A 15 3.88 -16.74 -4.30
C GLN A 15 4.87 -16.90 -5.46
N GLN A 16 4.87 -15.96 -6.43
CA GLN A 16 5.84 -15.96 -7.54
C GLN A 16 7.26 -15.66 -7.07
N LEU A 17 7.45 -14.73 -6.11
CA LEU A 17 8.76 -14.46 -5.51
C LEU A 17 9.30 -15.68 -4.73
N GLN A 18 8.43 -16.41 -4.05
CA GLN A 18 8.81 -17.66 -3.35
C GLN A 18 9.13 -18.79 -4.33
N ALA A 19 8.41 -18.90 -5.45
CA ALA A 19 8.71 -19.86 -6.50
C ALA A 19 10.08 -19.59 -7.16
N ARG A 20 10.36 -18.31 -7.49
CA ARG A 20 11.64 -17.87 -8.06
C ARG A 20 12.83 -18.06 -7.11
N ALA A 21 12.65 -17.85 -5.81
CA ALA A 21 13.69 -18.11 -4.82
C ALA A 21 14.00 -19.61 -4.70
N LYS A 22 13.09 -20.48 -5.13
CA LYS A 22 13.35 -21.94 -5.25
C LYS A 22 14.11 -22.27 -6.54
N ASP A 23 13.74 -21.65 -7.67
CA ASP A 23 14.41 -21.86 -8.96
C ASP A 23 15.85 -21.31 -8.94
N GLN A 24 16.10 -20.12 -8.37
CA GLN A 24 17.45 -19.56 -8.21
C GLN A 24 18.36 -20.44 -7.35
N ARG A 25 17.84 -21.20 -6.39
CA ARG A 25 18.65 -22.15 -5.63
C ARG A 25 19.05 -23.38 -6.44
N GLN A 26 18.30 -23.74 -7.46
CA GLN A 26 18.62 -24.83 -8.37
C GLN A 26 19.63 -24.42 -9.44
N ASP A 27 19.59 -23.16 -9.88
CA ASP A 27 20.55 -22.61 -10.87
C ASP A 27 21.92 -22.27 -10.24
N ASP A 28 21.97 -21.84 -8.97
CA ASP A 28 23.23 -21.58 -8.26
C ASP A 28 24.08 -22.84 -8.05
N ASP A 29 23.46 -24.01 -7.90
CA ASP A 29 24.16 -25.28 -7.82
C ASP A 29 24.80 -25.73 -9.16
N THR A 30 24.26 -25.22 -10.28
CA THR A 30 24.74 -25.57 -11.63
C THR A 30 25.83 -24.59 -12.14
N THR A 31 25.84 -23.35 -11.62
CA THR A 31 26.75 -22.29 -12.11
C THR A 31 28.13 -22.30 -11.45
N GLN A 32 28.31 -23.00 -10.33
CA GLN A 32 29.64 -23.15 -9.70
C GLN A 32 30.64 -24.00 -10.46
N GLN A 33 30.25 -24.64 -11.56
CA GLN A 33 31.15 -25.49 -12.35
C GLN A 33 31.74 -24.83 -13.62
N THR A 34 31.38 -23.58 -13.96
CA THR A 34 31.71 -23.03 -15.30
C THR A 34 32.53 -21.72 -15.31
N ILE A 35 33.05 -21.22 -14.19
CA ILE A 35 33.87 -19.98 -14.20
C ILE A 35 35.35 -20.32 -13.93
N THR A 36 35.98 -20.92 -14.92
CA THR A 36 37.44 -20.84 -15.12
C THR A 36 37.69 -20.63 -16.62
N SER A 37 37.76 -19.39 -17.01
CA SER A 37 38.57 -18.84 -18.12
C SER A 37 37.85 -17.67 -18.79
N ALA A 38 38.41 -16.46 -18.76
CA ALA A 38 38.69 -15.62 -19.91
C ALA A 38 38.97 -14.13 -19.58
N HIS A 39 40.13 -13.73 -19.87
CA HIS A 39 40.64 -12.52 -20.57
C HIS A 39 40.36 -11.09 -20.07
N HIS A 40 41.49 -10.42 -19.86
CA HIS A 40 41.73 -9.01 -19.69
C HIS A 40 41.07 -8.10 -20.73
N HIS A 41 40.35 -7.09 -20.27
CA HIS A 41 40.24 -5.79 -20.94
C HIS A 41 40.17 -4.66 -19.92
N HIS A 42 40.88 -3.59 -20.20
CA HIS A 42 41.09 -2.42 -19.36
C HIS A 42 39.80 -1.57 -19.20
N ASN A 43 39.36 -1.28 -17.98
CA ASN A 43 38.14 -0.52 -17.69
C ASN A 43 38.43 0.52 -16.57
N PRO A 44 37.93 1.77 -16.70
CA PRO A 44 38.22 2.88 -15.77
C PRO A 44 37.59 2.76 -14.36
N ASN A 45 36.73 1.78 -14.11
CA ASN A 45 36.10 1.55 -12.77
C ASN A 45 36.91 0.60 -11.87
N ARG A 46 38.20 0.46 -12.11
CA ARG A 46 39.09 -0.49 -11.43
C ARG A 46 39.12 -0.37 -9.90
N LEU A 47 38.97 0.83 -9.35
CA LEU A 47 38.98 1.06 -7.90
C LEU A 47 37.71 0.57 -7.20
N GLU A 48 36.54 0.67 -7.85
CA GLU A 48 35.27 0.14 -7.32
C GLU A 48 35.22 -1.39 -7.43
N GLU A 49 35.76 -1.96 -8.52
CA GLU A 49 35.90 -3.40 -8.70
C GLU A 49 36.91 -3.99 -7.72
N GLU A 50 38.04 -3.32 -7.46
CA GLU A 50 39.03 -3.74 -6.47
C GLU A 50 38.47 -3.63 -5.04
N ALA A 51 37.67 -2.63 -4.72
CA ALA A 51 36.96 -2.52 -3.45
C ALA A 51 35.89 -3.61 -3.29
N ALA A 52 35.12 -3.89 -4.33
CA ALA A 52 34.12 -4.97 -4.34
C ALA A 52 34.79 -6.36 -4.22
N MET A 53 35.90 -6.59 -4.92
CA MET A 53 36.67 -7.82 -4.80
C MET A 53 37.34 -7.95 -3.42
N MET A 54 37.80 -6.85 -2.82
CA MET A 54 38.35 -6.85 -1.46
C MET A 54 37.27 -7.16 -0.41
N PHE A 55 36.05 -6.66 -0.59
CA PHE A 55 34.89 -7.03 0.24
C PHE A 55 34.49 -8.50 0.07
N MET A 56 34.52 -9.02 -1.15
CA MET A 56 34.26 -10.43 -1.41
C MET A 56 35.39 -11.33 -0.89
N ALA A 57 36.66 -10.93 -1.01
CA ALA A 57 37.82 -11.66 -0.47
C ALA A 57 37.84 -11.66 1.07
N LEU A 58 37.46 -10.58 1.73
CA LEU A 58 37.27 -10.53 3.18
C LEU A 58 36.15 -11.46 3.66
N GLY A 59 35.06 -11.59 2.84
CA GLY A 59 33.99 -12.55 3.07
C GLY A 59 34.40 -14.03 2.87
N SER A 60 35.44 -14.29 2.07
CA SER A 60 35.91 -15.64 1.75
C SER A 60 37.07 -16.16 2.62
N LEU A 61 37.61 -15.34 3.55
CA LEU A 61 38.60 -15.76 4.55
C LEU A 61 38.01 -16.58 5.71
N GLY A 62 36.85 -17.22 5.48
CA GLY A 62 36.28 -18.21 6.37
C GLY A 62 37.16 -19.47 6.39
N THR A 63 37.62 -19.88 7.55
CA THR A 63 38.37 -21.11 7.80
C THR A 63 37.68 -22.32 7.15
N PRO A 64 38.44 -23.27 6.53
CA PRO A 64 37.88 -24.50 5.98
C PRO A 64 37.20 -25.29 7.11
N GLY A 65 35.87 -25.42 7.06
CA GLY A 65 35.04 -26.03 8.09
C GLY A 65 33.99 -25.09 8.70
N SER A 66 33.98 -23.83 8.33
CA SER A 66 32.96 -22.86 8.75
C SER A 66 31.62 -23.24 8.09
N CYS A 67 30.73 -23.79 8.91
CA CYS A 67 29.30 -23.86 8.62
C CYS A 67 28.86 -22.51 8.06
N GLN A 68 28.26 -22.45 6.88
CA GLN A 68 27.80 -21.20 6.27
C GLN A 68 27.06 -20.38 7.32
N ILE A 69 27.60 -19.20 7.66
CA ILE A 69 26.97 -18.30 8.65
C ILE A 69 25.62 -17.91 8.10
N ARG A 70 24.57 -18.34 8.78
CA ARG A 70 23.21 -18.00 8.40
C ARG A 70 22.99 -16.50 8.55
N THR A 71 22.71 -15.81 7.46
CA THR A 71 22.48 -14.36 7.41
C THR A 71 21.05 -13.96 7.83
N TYR A 72 20.39 -14.77 8.67
CA TYR A 72 19.04 -14.51 9.18
C TYR A 72 18.93 -14.89 10.66
N LEU A 73 18.01 -14.23 11.37
CA LEU A 73 17.76 -14.50 12.78
C LEU A 73 17.25 -15.92 12.98
N THR A 74 17.92 -16.67 13.85
CA THR A 74 17.49 -18.00 14.29
C THR A 74 16.75 -17.91 15.62
N ARG A 75 16.14 -19.01 16.06
CA ARG A 75 15.44 -19.08 17.35
C ARG A 75 16.31 -18.68 18.53
N ALA A 76 17.62 -18.93 18.49
CA ALA A 76 18.56 -18.57 19.54
C ALA A 76 18.83 -17.04 19.63
N ASN A 77 18.50 -16.28 18.59
CA ASN A 77 18.76 -14.85 18.50
C ASN A 77 17.53 -13.99 18.87
N ILE A 78 16.42 -14.60 19.27
CA ILE A 78 15.15 -13.93 19.55
C ILE A 78 14.62 -14.36 20.93
N PRO A 79 13.73 -13.59 21.58
CA PRO A 79 13.16 -13.92 22.87
C PRO A 79 12.52 -15.31 22.89
N MET A 80 12.64 -16.02 24.03
CA MET A 80 12.01 -17.33 24.20
C MET A 80 10.50 -17.24 24.16
N ASN A 81 9.95 -16.24 24.79
CA ASN A 81 8.50 -15.97 24.78
C ASN A 81 8.18 -14.65 24.08
N PRO A 82 7.88 -14.67 22.76
CA PRO A 82 7.55 -13.47 21.99
C PRO A 82 6.36 -12.68 22.55
N MET A 83 5.38 -13.36 23.14
CA MET A 83 4.16 -12.72 23.64
C MET A 83 4.39 -11.87 24.91
N THR A 84 5.46 -12.10 25.65
CA THR A 84 5.77 -11.37 26.89
C THR A 84 7.01 -10.49 26.78
N ASP A 85 8.02 -10.95 26.05
CA ASP A 85 9.38 -10.41 26.13
C ASP A 85 9.77 -9.59 24.87
N SER A 86 8.92 -9.57 23.85
CA SER A 86 9.17 -8.79 22.64
C SER A 86 8.88 -7.30 22.82
N PRO A 87 9.52 -6.41 22.05
CA PRO A 87 9.15 -4.99 21.98
C PRO A 87 7.67 -4.77 21.66
N TRP A 88 7.08 -5.61 20.83
CA TRP A 88 5.64 -5.64 20.57
C TRP A 88 4.83 -5.81 21.86
N ALA A 89 5.20 -6.75 22.72
CA ALA A 89 4.48 -6.98 23.96
C ALA A 89 4.49 -5.76 24.91
N CYS A 90 5.57 -4.97 24.89
CA CYS A 90 5.64 -3.71 25.62
C CYS A 90 4.68 -2.66 25.03
N LEU A 91 4.69 -2.51 23.71
CA LEU A 91 3.79 -1.59 23.01
C LEU A 91 2.32 -1.97 23.23
N TRP A 92 1.99 -3.24 23.09
CA TRP A 92 0.64 -3.77 23.33
C TRP A 92 0.15 -3.45 24.74
N ARG A 93 0.97 -3.69 25.75
CA ARG A 93 0.63 -3.40 27.17
C ARG A 93 0.50 -1.92 27.49
N SER A 94 1.17 -1.05 26.76
CA SER A 94 1.12 0.39 26.98
C SER A 94 -0.25 1.00 26.70
N ARG A 95 -1.04 0.40 25.80
CA ARG A 95 -2.37 0.90 25.38
C ARG A 95 -2.38 2.39 25.01
N SER A 96 -1.28 2.86 24.45
CA SER A 96 -1.10 4.26 24.08
C SER A 96 -1.61 4.51 22.67
N ASP A 97 -2.68 5.29 22.51
CA ASP A 97 -3.21 5.68 21.18
C ASP A 97 -2.13 6.28 20.29
N ARG A 98 -1.29 7.16 20.84
CA ARG A 98 -0.20 7.77 20.07
C ARG A 98 0.76 6.72 19.52
N ALA A 99 1.12 5.73 20.34
CA ALA A 99 2.03 4.67 19.89
C ALA A 99 1.38 3.79 18.82
N PHE A 100 0.11 3.43 18.99
CA PHE A 100 -0.66 2.64 18.03
C PHE A 100 -0.82 3.36 16.70
N ILE A 101 -1.26 4.64 16.71
CA ILE A 101 -1.39 5.45 15.49
C ILE A 101 -0.04 5.59 14.78
N THR A 102 1.05 5.87 15.52
CA THR A 102 2.38 6.07 14.93
C THR A 102 2.92 4.81 14.27
N THR A 103 2.66 3.63 14.84
CA THR A 103 3.28 2.37 14.38
C THR A 103 2.37 1.51 13.51
N MET A 104 1.06 1.62 13.68
CA MET A 104 0.06 0.76 13.04
C MET A 104 -1.03 1.54 12.28
N GLY A 105 -1.02 2.88 12.34
CA GLY A 105 -1.97 3.73 11.62
C GLY A 105 -3.39 3.75 12.21
N VAL A 106 -3.65 3.09 13.33
CA VAL A 106 -4.96 3.00 13.98
C VAL A 106 -4.84 3.30 15.47
N ASP A 107 -5.88 3.85 16.09
CA ASP A 107 -5.97 4.01 17.53
C ASP A 107 -6.30 2.67 18.22
N VAL A 108 -6.24 2.66 19.56
CA VAL A 108 -6.47 1.47 20.38
C VAL A 108 -7.89 0.93 20.20
N ASN A 109 -8.89 1.80 20.11
CA ASN A 109 -10.29 1.38 19.95
C ASN A 109 -10.53 0.71 18.61
N THR A 110 -9.99 1.28 17.53
CA THR A 110 -10.07 0.69 16.18
C THR A 110 -9.31 -0.63 16.12
N PHE A 111 -8.15 -0.72 16.79
CA PHE A 111 -7.41 -1.97 16.88
C PHE A 111 -8.22 -3.06 17.60
N ASP A 112 -8.88 -2.73 18.69
CA ASP A 112 -9.67 -3.69 19.48
C ASP A 112 -10.91 -4.17 18.72
N ASP A 113 -11.61 -3.30 17.99
CA ASP A 113 -12.74 -3.68 17.14
C ASP A 113 -12.30 -4.65 16.03
N LEU A 114 -11.17 -4.37 15.38
CA LEU A 114 -10.59 -5.29 14.42
C LEU A 114 -10.14 -6.61 15.08
N LEU A 115 -9.53 -6.53 16.25
CA LEU A 115 -9.02 -7.70 16.98
C LEU A 115 -10.13 -8.67 17.40
N GLU A 116 -11.28 -8.17 17.85
CA GLU A 116 -12.42 -9.00 18.23
C GLU A 116 -12.82 -9.93 17.06
N ARG A 117 -12.98 -9.37 15.87
CA ARG A 117 -13.35 -10.12 14.66
C ARG A 117 -12.21 -11.00 14.14
N PHE A 118 -10.99 -10.50 14.19
CA PHE A 118 -9.79 -11.21 13.75
C PHE A 118 -9.49 -12.43 14.62
N THR A 119 -9.71 -12.33 15.95
CA THR A 119 -9.46 -13.40 16.91
C THR A 119 -10.26 -14.66 16.62
N VAL A 120 -11.52 -14.52 16.22
CA VAL A 120 -12.37 -15.66 15.86
C VAL A 120 -11.72 -16.43 14.71
N ARG A 121 -11.31 -15.73 13.63
CA ARG A 121 -10.69 -16.39 12.49
C ARG A 121 -9.32 -16.96 12.83
N TRP A 122 -8.51 -16.18 13.55
CA TRP A 122 -7.17 -16.62 13.95
C TRP A 122 -7.20 -17.91 14.76
N ASN A 123 -8.12 -18.06 15.69
CA ASN A 123 -8.16 -19.22 16.58
C ASN A 123 -8.74 -20.48 15.91
N PHE A 124 -9.66 -20.32 14.98
CA PHE A 124 -10.37 -21.44 14.37
C PHE A 124 -9.91 -21.82 12.97
N THR A 125 -8.85 -21.19 12.45
CA THR A 125 -8.28 -21.53 11.13
C THR A 125 -6.88 -22.11 11.29
N THR A 126 -6.56 -23.17 10.55
CA THR A 126 -5.21 -23.73 10.51
C THR A 126 -4.26 -22.79 9.76
N ILE A 127 -3.02 -22.71 10.24
CA ILE A 127 -1.96 -22.01 9.50
C ILE A 127 -1.30 -23.01 8.59
N ASP A 128 -1.29 -22.69 7.31
CA ASP A 128 -0.73 -23.54 6.28
C ASP A 128 0.78 -23.76 6.50
N ARG A 129 1.17 -25.02 6.62
CA ARG A 129 2.56 -25.48 6.75
C ARG A 129 2.77 -26.68 5.84
N ALA A 130 3.90 -26.72 5.16
CA ALA A 130 4.25 -27.84 4.29
C ALA A 130 4.36 -29.19 5.02
N ASP A 131 4.66 -29.16 6.33
CA ASP A 131 4.90 -30.32 7.20
C ASP A 131 3.70 -30.67 8.11
N VAL A 132 2.58 -29.96 7.98
CA VAL A 132 1.37 -30.19 8.78
C VAL A 132 0.21 -30.52 7.88
N ASN A 133 -0.58 -31.52 8.27
CA ASN A 133 -1.82 -31.87 7.57
C ASN A 133 -2.76 -30.65 7.49
N PRO A 134 -3.11 -30.16 6.30
CA PRO A 134 -3.98 -28.98 6.13
C PRO A 134 -5.39 -29.19 6.68
N TYR A 135 -5.80 -30.45 6.89
CA TYR A 135 -7.10 -30.82 7.49
C TYR A 135 -6.99 -31.09 9.01
N GLY A 136 -5.85 -30.72 9.64
CA GLY A 136 -5.66 -30.88 11.07
C GLY A 136 -6.41 -29.80 11.87
N GLU A 137 -6.58 -30.07 13.19
CA GLU A 137 -7.16 -29.11 14.12
C GLU A 137 -6.24 -27.89 14.32
N PRO A 138 -6.80 -26.65 14.46
CA PRO A 138 -6.03 -25.47 14.77
C PRO A 138 -5.34 -25.57 16.12
N GLN A 139 -4.05 -25.25 16.18
CA GLN A 139 -3.27 -25.30 17.43
C GLN A 139 -2.88 -23.90 17.88
N ALA A 140 -3.87 -23.03 18.16
CA ALA A 140 -3.66 -21.63 18.52
C ALA A 140 -2.68 -21.44 19.69
N VAL A 141 -2.71 -22.32 20.69
CA VAL A 141 -1.83 -22.28 21.89
C VAL A 141 -0.34 -22.50 21.55
N ARG A 142 -0.04 -23.20 20.45
CA ARG A 142 1.34 -23.46 20.01
C ARG A 142 1.91 -22.39 19.09
N ARG A 143 1.13 -21.37 18.74
CA ARG A 143 1.58 -20.29 17.89
C ARG A 143 2.55 -19.37 18.63
N SER A 144 3.54 -18.84 17.90
CA SER A 144 4.51 -17.90 18.47
C SER A 144 3.90 -16.53 18.82
N LEU A 145 2.80 -16.16 18.16
CA LEU A 145 1.99 -14.98 18.45
C LEU A 145 0.53 -15.38 18.58
N ASP A 146 -0.18 -14.70 19.46
CA ASP A 146 -1.64 -14.73 19.54
C ASP A 146 -2.29 -13.88 18.42
N ALA A 147 -3.60 -13.72 18.46
CA ALA A 147 -4.34 -12.92 17.49
C ALA A 147 -3.89 -11.44 17.51
N ALA A 148 -3.67 -10.87 18.72
CA ALA A 148 -3.23 -9.49 18.86
C ALA A 148 -1.83 -9.29 18.28
N GLY A 149 -0.90 -10.21 18.55
CA GLY A 149 0.44 -10.18 18.02
C GLY A 149 0.47 -10.32 16.49
N CYS A 150 -0.38 -11.18 15.92
CA CYS A 150 -0.45 -11.32 14.46
C CYS A 150 -1.08 -10.09 13.79
N LEU A 151 -2.15 -9.53 14.34
CA LEU A 151 -2.77 -8.30 13.83
C LEU A 151 -1.79 -7.13 13.95
N GLY A 152 -1.10 -6.99 15.08
CA GLY A 152 -0.07 -5.97 15.27
C GLY A 152 1.09 -6.10 14.27
N LEU A 153 1.60 -7.31 14.05
CA LEU A 153 2.62 -7.58 13.02
C LEU A 153 2.17 -7.12 11.64
N LEU A 154 0.93 -7.44 11.29
CA LEU A 154 0.35 -7.12 10.00
C LEU A 154 0.19 -5.60 9.80
N LEU A 155 -0.37 -4.90 10.78
CA LEU A 155 -0.55 -3.45 10.73
C LEU A 155 0.81 -2.71 10.72
N HIS A 156 1.79 -3.14 11.52
CA HIS A 156 3.15 -2.61 11.44
C HIS A 156 3.76 -2.78 10.03
N TRP A 157 3.57 -3.95 9.44
CA TRP A 157 4.07 -4.21 8.09
C TRP A 157 3.37 -3.35 7.04
N LEU A 158 2.06 -3.13 7.14
CA LEU A 158 1.29 -2.29 6.21
C LEU A 158 1.64 -0.79 6.34
N CYS A 159 1.97 -0.33 7.54
CA CYS A 159 2.24 1.09 7.83
C CYS A 159 3.73 1.47 7.76
N SER A 160 4.63 0.52 7.44
CA SER A 160 6.06 0.79 7.45
C SER A 160 6.78 0.21 6.23
N THR A 161 7.92 0.83 5.90
CA THR A 161 8.88 0.31 4.91
C THR A 161 9.99 -0.52 5.57
N MET A 162 9.76 -1.06 6.78
CA MET A 162 10.76 -1.80 7.52
C MET A 162 11.20 -3.07 6.80
N ALA A 163 12.49 -3.35 6.88
CA ALA A 163 13.01 -4.62 6.44
C ALA A 163 12.42 -5.78 7.26
N ALA A 164 12.22 -6.93 6.63
CA ALA A 164 11.60 -8.08 7.27
C ALA A 164 12.31 -8.55 8.56
N TYR A 165 13.64 -8.38 8.66
CA TYR A 165 14.38 -8.73 9.88
C TYR A 165 14.07 -7.80 11.06
N THR A 166 13.74 -6.53 10.81
CA THR A 166 13.31 -5.60 11.85
C THR A 166 11.97 -6.03 12.45
N LEU A 167 11.02 -6.45 11.62
CA LEU A 167 9.74 -7.02 12.10
C LEU A 167 9.99 -8.29 12.92
N GLN A 168 10.92 -9.15 12.49
CA GLN A 168 11.27 -10.35 13.24
C GLN A 168 11.82 -10.02 14.64
N GLN A 169 12.64 -8.99 14.76
CA GLN A 169 13.16 -8.51 16.04
C GLN A 169 12.05 -7.91 16.92
N LEU A 170 11.21 -7.05 16.35
CA LEU A 170 10.12 -6.40 17.09
C LEU A 170 9.12 -7.41 17.65
N PHE A 171 8.81 -8.44 16.91
CA PHE A 171 7.83 -9.46 17.28
C PHE A 171 8.46 -10.73 17.87
N GLY A 172 9.79 -10.83 17.95
CA GLY A 172 10.50 -11.98 18.50
C GLY A 172 10.24 -13.30 17.76
N ILE A 173 10.08 -13.26 16.43
CA ILE A 173 9.72 -14.41 15.59
C ILE A 173 10.76 -14.69 14.49
N THR A 174 10.87 -15.94 14.08
CA THR A 174 11.79 -16.32 12.99
C THR A 174 11.24 -15.89 11.62
N ARG A 175 12.13 -15.81 10.61
CA ARG A 175 11.76 -15.44 9.24
C ARG A 175 10.59 -16.26 8.67
N ALA A 176 10.64 -17.57 8.85
CA ALA A 176 9.61 -18.47 8.33
C ALA A 176 8.24 -18.25 9.03
N VAL A 177 8.25 -17.96 10.33
CA VAL A 177 7.04 -17.65 11.09
C VAL A 177 6.50 -16.29 10.65
N CYS A 178 7.36 -15.27 10.53
CA CYS A 178 6.99 -13.93 10.08
C CYS A 178 6.28 -13.97 8.71
N SER A 179 6.91 -14.55 7.70
CA SER A 179 6.32 -14.66 6.36
C SER A 179 4.96 -15.39 6.39
N ARG A 180 4.87 -16.49 7.11
CA ARG A 180 3.65 -17.29 7.23
C ARG A 180 2.52 -16.53 7.91
N TYR A 181 2.83 -15.81 8.99
CA TYR A 181 1.84 -15.02 9.73
C TYR A 181 1.39 -13.79 8.96
N LEU A 182 2.27 -13.15 8.18
CA LEU A 182 1.89 -12.06 7.28
C LEU A 182 0.91 -12.56 6.21
N THR A 183 1.21 -13.69 5.55
CA THR A 183 0.33 -14.22 4.50
C THR A 183 -1.04 -14.63 5.05
N THR A 184 -1.07 -15.45 6.10
CA THR A 184 -2.33 -15.93 6.69
C THR A 184 -3.10 -14.80 7.36
N GLY A 185 -2.40 -13.92 8.08
CA GLY A 185 -3.01 -12.76 8.74
C GLY A 185 -3.64 -11.80 7.76
N LEU A 186 -3.00 -11.57 6.60
CA LEU A 186 -3.53 -10.70 5.55
C LEU A 186 -4.85 -11.27 4.99
N GLN A 187 -4.92 -12.59 4.75
CA GLN A 187 -6.14 -13.26 4.31
C GLN A 187 -7.27 -13.10 5.34
N HIS A 188 -6.95 -13.26 6.63
CA HIS A 188 -7.94 -13.09 7.70
C HIS A 188 -8.42 -11.64 7.83
N LEU A 189 -7.50 -10.67 7.81
CA LEU A 189 -7.83 -9.25 7.87
C LEU A 189 -8.72 -8.84 6.69
N LEU A 190 -8.44 -9.36 5.51
CA LEU A 190 -9.24 -9.09 4.32
C LEU A 190 -10.71 -9.51 4.51
N VAL A 191 -10.94 -10.71 5.02
CA VAL A 191 -12.30 -11.19 5.28
C VAL A 191 -12.96 -10.35 6.37
N VAL A 192 -12.22 -10.02 7.45
CA VAL A 192 -12.72 -9.14 8.52
C VAL A 192 -13.17 -7.78 7.96
N LEU A 193 -12.34 -7.14 7.13
CA LEU A 193 -12.65 -5.84 6.53
C LEU A 193 -13.82 -5.91 5.54
N ASN A 194 -13.94 -6.99 4.78
CA ASN A 194 -15.09 -7.17 3.87
C ASN A 194 -16.42 -7.26 4.61
N ASP A 195 -16.42 -7.89 5.78
CA ASP A 195 -17.61 -8.04 6.60
C ASP A 195 -17.87 -6.82 7.50
N HIS A 196 -16.88 -5.93 7.64
CA HIS A 196 -16.96 -4.78 8.55
C HIS A 196 -17.78 -3.64 7.93
N PRO A 197 -18.85 -3.16 8.56
CA PRO A 197 -19.74 -2.16 7.96
C PRO A 197 -19.07 -0.80 7.72
N GLN A 198 -18.08 -0.42 8.54
CA GLN A 198 -17.35 0.85 8.41
C GLN A 198 -16.17 0.80 7.43
N ALA A 199 -15.72 -0.39 7.00
CA ALA A 199 -14.62 -0.55 6.06
C ALA A 199 -15.07 -0.48 4.58
N ARG A 200 -16.27 0.03 4.29
CA ARG A 200 -16.84 0.11 2.95
C ARG A 200 -16.67 1.49 2.35
N PHE A 201 -16.34 1.54 1.07
CA PHE A 201 -16.45 2.78 0.29
C PHE A 201 -17.91 3.09 0.03
N ILE A 202 -18.40 4.22 0.54
CA ILE A 202 -19.82 4.59 0.43
C ILE A 202 -19.95 5.92 -0.33
N TRP A 203 -20.35 5.82 -1.59
CA TRP A 203 -20.63 6.99 -2.44
C TRP A 203 -21.83 7.80 -1.94
N SER A 204 -21.84 9.09 -2.26
CA SER A 204 -22.93 10.01 -1.90
C SER A 204 -24.10 9.92 -2.91
N THR A 205 -24.82 8.80 -2.90
CA THR A 205 -25.94 8.54 -3.83
C THR A 205 -27.22 9.29 -3.48
N THR A 206 -27.40 9.70 -2.22
CA THR A 206 -28.60 10.38 -1.76
C THR A 206 -28.39 11.88 -1.68
N GLU A 207 -29.43 12.66 -1.99
CA GLU A 207 -29.43 14.13 -1.91
C GLU A 207 -29.05 14.61 -0.50
N SER A 208 -29.56 13.96 0.55
CA SER A 208 -29.27 14.32 1.95
C SER A 208 -27.78 14.18 2.29
N LYS A 209 -27.14 13.09 1.82
CA LYS A 209 -25.71 12.84 2.05
C LYS A 209 -24.86 13.81 1.23
N ALA A 210 -25.18 14.01 -0.04
CA ALA A 210 -24.51 14.97 -0.92
C ALA A 210 -24.60 16.39 -0.37
N ARG A 211 -25.77 16.80 0.13
CA ARG A 211 -25.99 18.10 0.77
C ARG A 211 -25.13 18.26 2.02
N ARG A 212 -25.07 17.25 2.90
CA ARG A 212 -24.25 17.29 4.11
C ARG A 212 -22.77 17.50 3.78
N HIS A 213 -22.22 16.72 2.83
CA HIS A 213 -20.84 16.86 2.39
C HIS A 213 -20.60 18.24 1.76
N SER A 214 -21.52 18.71 0.90
CA SER A 214 -21.41 20.02 0.28
C SER A 214 -21.44 21.17 1.30
N MET A 215 -22.25 21.05 2.34
CA MET A 215 -22.28 22.05 3.42
C MET A 215 -20.97 22.05 4.22
N ALA A 216 -20.39 20.88 4.48
CA ALA A 216 -19.10 20.78 5.16
C ALA A 216 -17.98 21.48 4.38
N ILE A 217 -17.90 21.26 3.05
CA ILE A 217 -16.95 21.95 2.18
C ILE A 217 -17.21 23.45 2.14
N LYS A 218 -18.47 23.86 1.93
CA LYS A 218 -18.86 25.27 1.84
C LYS A 218 -18.57 26.05 3.13
N LYS A 219 -18.62 25.41 4.30
CA LYS A 219 -18.29 26.05 5.58
C LYS A 219 -16.84 26.56 5.61
N LYS A 220 -15.92 25.87 4.95
CA LYS A 220 -14.50 26.23 4.88
C LYS A 220 -14.17 27.04 3.62
N PHE A 221 -14.84 26.74 2.50
CA PHE A 221 -14.58 27.29 1.18
C PHE A 221 -15.90 27.84 0.60
N LEU A 222 -16.16 29.10 0.80
CA LEU A 222 -17.47 29.72 0.55
C LEU A 222 -17.94 29.65 -0.92
N ARG A 223 -16.99 29.65 -1.87
CA ARG A 223 -17.25 29.61 -3.31
C ARG A 223 -17.44 28.21 -3.86
N LEU A 224 -16.99 27.18 -3.12
CA LEU A 224 -17.09 25.79 -3.56
C LEU A 224 -18.48 25.22 -3.23
N THR A 225 -19.47 25.69 -3.98
CA THR A 225 -20.86 25.25 -3.81
C THR A 225 -21.12 23.93 -4.50
N LYS A 226 -21.95 23.08 -3.89
CA LYS A 226 -22.34 21.75 -4.40
C LYS A 226 -21.17 20.78 -4.65
N CYS A 227 -20.01 21.02 -4.06
CA CYS A 227 -18.91 20.07 -4.05
C CYS A 227 -19.12 19.05 -2.93
N ILE A 228 -18.93 17.75 -3.24
CA ILE A 228 -19.18 16.64 -2.29
C ILE A 228 -17.92 15.90 -1.86
N GLY A 229 -16.78 16.16 -2.49
CA GLY A 229 -15.53 15.51 -2.18
C GLY A 229 -14.39 15.95 -3.08
N PHE A 230 -13.25 15.33 -2.87
CA PHE A 230 -11.97 15.63 -3.52
C PHE A 230 -11.45 14.38 -4.19
N SER A 231 -11.02 14.46 -5.45
CA SER A 231 -10.35 13.35 -6.14
C SER A 231 -8.89 13.67 -6.39
N ASP A 232 -8.04 12.66 -6.16
CA ASP A 232 -6.62 12.73 -6.49
C ASP A 232 -6.11 11.41 -7.04
N GLY A 233 -5.02 11.49 -7.81
CA GLY A 233 -4.27 10.34 -8.31
C GLY A 233 -3.12 10.01 -7.37
N LEU A 234 -2.94 8.73 -7.08
CA LEU A 234 -1.82 8.22 -6.27
C LEU A 234 -1.03 7.21 -7.09
N ASN A 235 0.27 7.45 -7.25
CA ASN A 235 1.18 6.53 -7.91
C ASN A 235 2.02 5.81 -6.85
N LEU A 236 1.83 4.50 -6.74
CA LEU A 236 2.56 3.64 -5.80
C LEU A 236 3.73 2.97 -6.54
N PRO A 237 4.99 3.30 -6.21
CA PRO A 237 6.15 2.67 -6.84
C PRO A 237 6.13 1.16 -6.65
N VAL A 238 6.44 0.43 -7.73
CA VAL A 238 6.52 -1.04 -7.71
C VAL A 238 7.90 -1.49 -8.18
N LEU A 239 8.30 -2.67 -7.72
CA LEU A 239 9.54 -3.30 -8.19
C LEU A 239 9.40 -3.72 -9.65
N VAL A 240 10.51 -3.63 -10.37
CA VAL A 240 10.59 -4.11 -11.76
C VAL A 240 10.29 -5.60 -11.80
N SER A 241 9.36 -6.00 -12.64
CA SER A 241 9.01 -7.41 -12.83
C SER A 241 10.04 -8.09 -13.75
N GLY A 242 10.36 -9.36 -13.48
CA GLY A 242 11.09 -10.17 -14.45
C GLY A 242 10.23 -10.70 -15.61
N ASN A 243 8.92 -10.43 -15.61
CA ASN A 243 8.03 -10.68 -16.73
C ASN A 243 7.88 -9.39 -17.53
N GLU A 244 8.22 -9.42 -18.83
CA GLU A 244 8.24 -8.25 -19.72
C GLU A 244 6.86 -7.61 -19.88
N ASP A 245 5.79 -8.39 -19.97
CA ASP A 245 4.43 -7.87 -20.13
C ASP A 245 3.99 -7.08 -18.90
N ILE A 246 4.28 -7.61 -17.70
CA ILE A 246 4.01 -6.93 -16.43
C ILE A 246 4.89 -5.69 -16.31
N GLN A 247 6.17 -5.79 -16.65
CA GLN A 247 7.10 -4.67 -16.61
C GLN A 247 6.59 -3.52 -17.52
N ASN A 248 6.23 -3.82 -18.75
CA ASN A 248 5.73 -2.84 -19.72
C ASN A 248 4.39 -2.24 -19.28
N ALA A 249 3.50 -3.03 -18.71
CA ALA A 249 2.21 -2.54 -18.20
C ALA A 249 2.37 -1.50 -17.07
N TYR A 250 3.34 -1.68 -16.18
CA TYR A 250 3.56 -0.79 -15.03
C TYR A 250 4.60 0.30 -15.30
N TYR A 251 5.33 0.26 -16.42
CA TYR A 251 6.28 1.30 -16.80
C TYR A 251 5.58 2.53 -17.37
N ASN A 252 5.86 3.68 -16.77
CA ASN A 252 5.40 4.97 -17.31
C ASN A 252 6.57 5.70 -17.97
N GLY A 253 6.48 5.86 -19.31
CA GLY A 253 7.53 6.48 -20.10
C GLY A 253 7.71 7.98 -19.84
N TRP A 254 6.71 8.67 -19.27
CA TRP A 254 6.81 10.09 -18.94
C TRP A 254 7.67 10.33 -17.69
N THR A 255 7.49 9.50 -16.68
CA THR A 255 8.24 9.60 -15.41
C THR A 255 9.46 8.69 -15.37
N CYS A 256 9.67 7.85 -16.39
CA CYS A 256 10.72 6.83 -16.48
C CYS A 256 10.77 5.91 -15.24
N SER A 257 9.60 5.53 -14.70
CA SER A 257 9.49 4.74 -13.49
C SER A 257 8.36 3.73 -13.56
N HIS A 258 8.44 2.70 -12.71
CA HIS A 258 7.40 1.68 -12.58
C HIS A 258 6.53 1.99 -11.37
N TYR A 259 5.22 2.09 -11.58
CA TYR A 259 4.27 2.29 -10.51
C TYR A 259 2.88 1.74 -10.87
N CYS A 260 2.12 1.52 -9.83
CA CYS A 260 0.70 1.24 -9.89
C CYS A 260 -0.07 2.55 -9.67
N SER A 261 -0.94 2.89 -10.59
CA SER A 261 -1.77 4.09 -10.49
C SER A 261 -3.07 3.79 -9.77
N CYS A 262 -3.46 4.69 -8.86
CA CYS A 262 -4.72 4.64 -8.14
C CYS A 262 -5.44 5.98 -8.27
N VAL A 263 -6.77 5.97 -8.25
CA VAL A 263 -7.59 7.19 -8.15
C VAL A 263 -8.47 7.06 -6.92
N LEU A 264 -8.33 8.00 -6.01
CA LEU A 264 -9.07 8.04 -4.75
C LEU A 264 -10.02 9.24 -4.72
N VAL A 265 -11.19 9.07 -4.12
CA VAL A 265 -12.14 10.17 -3.85
C VAL A 265 -12.42 10.22 -2.37
N PHE A 266 -12.10 11.36 -1.77
CA PHE A 266 -12.26 11.61 -0.34
C PHE A 266 -13.51 12.46 -0.07
N ALA A 267 -14.22 12.13 0.99
CA ALA A 267 -15.25 12.98 1.59
C ALA A 267 -14.61 14.14 2.40
N PRO A 268 -15.38 15.16 2.77
CA PRO A 268 -14.88 16.27 3.59
C PRO A 268 -14.41 15.89 4.99
N ASP A 269 -14.78 14.73 5.49
CA ASP A 269 -14.37 14.17 6.78
C ASP A 269 -13.12 13.28 6.68
N GLY A 270 -12.50 13.17 5.48
CA GLY A 270 -11.32 12.36 5.23
C GLY A 270 -11.63 10.91 4.86
N THR A 271 -12.89 10.46 4.91
CA THR A 271 -13.22 9.09 4.51
C THR A 271 -13.11 8.89 3.00
N ILE A 272 -12.63 7.71 2.57
CA ILE A 272 -12.57 7.36 1.15
C ILE A 272 -13.97 6.95 0.69
N MET A 273 -14.56 7.74 -0.23
CA MET A 273 -15.87 7.44 -0.81
C MET A 273 -15.80 6.49 -2.00
N TYR A 274 -14.70 6.53 -2.75
CA TYR A 274 -14.49 5.74 -3.95
C TYR A 274 -13.01 5.53 -4.20
N ALA A 275 -12.65 4.35 -4.69
CA ALA A 275 -11.27 4.03 -5.03
C ALA A 275 -11.22 3.20 -6.31
N ILE A 276 -10.31 3.57 -7.21
CA ILE A 276 -9.84 2.76 -8.32
C ILE A 276 -8.41 2.40 -7.98
N LEU A 277 -8.13 1.14 -7.80
CA LEU A 277 -6.84 0.65 -7.33
C LEU A 277 -6.18 -0.21 -8.38
N ASN A 278 -4.85 -0.25 -8.36
CA ASN A 278 -4.05 -1.20 -9.11
C ASN A 278 -4.18 -1.07 -10.64
N ALA A 279 -4.36 0.14 -11.15
CA ALA A 279 -4.30 0.37 -12.57
C ALA A 279 -2.84 0.35 -13.07
N PRO A 280 -2.59 -0.11 -14.32
CA PRO A 280 -1.26 -0.07 -14.92
C PRO A 280 -0.69 1.35 -14.96
N GLY A 281 0.56 1.54 -14.56
CA GLY A 281 1.24 2.83 -14.57
C GLY A 281 1.45 3.42 -15.98
N SER A 282 1.36 2.59 -17.02
CA SER A 282 1.38 3.04 -18.42
C SER A 282 0.08 3.74 -18.85
N TRP A 283 -1.01 3.57 -18.10
CA TRP A 283 -2.29 4.16 -18.46
C TRP A 283 -2.36 5.63 -18.07
N HIS A 284 -3.03 6.42 -18.91
CA HIS A 284 -3.30 7.82 -18.60
C HIS A 284 -4.43 7.93 -17.57
N ASP A 285 -4.29 8.86 -16.59
CA ASP A 285 -5.28 9.06 -15.50
C ASP A 285 -6.71 9.21 -15.99
N ALA A 286 -6.90 9.80 -17.20
CA ALA A 286 -8.21 9.94 -17.82
C ALA A 286 -8.89 8.60 -18.11
N VAL A 287 -8.13 7.60 -18.52
CA VAL A 287 -8.62 6.24 -18.81
C VAL A 287 -8.88 5.52 -17.50
N ILE A 288 -7.97 5.66 -16.53
CA ILE A 288 -8.13 5.07 -15.19
C ILE A 288 -9.40 5.59 -14.51
N ALA A 289 -9.74 6.85 -14.72
CA ALA A 289 -10.88 7.50 -14.07
C ALA A 289 -12.24 7.22 -14.74
N GLU A 290 -12.32 6.47 -15.84
CA GLU A 290 -13.61 6.15 -16.50
C GLU A 290 -14.68 5.60 -15.54
N PRO A 291 -14.39 4.64 -14.63
CA PRO A 291 -15.39 4.18 -13.68
C PRO A 291 -15.85 5.26 -12.69
N LEU A 292 -15.01 6.26 -12.37
CA LEU A 292 -15.40 7.41 -11.56
C LEU A 292 -16.37 8.31 -12.32
N TYR A 293 -16.20 8.48 -13.64
CA TYR A 293 -17.13 9.27 -14.45
C TYR A 293 -18.53 8.65 -14.46
N GLU A 294 -18.62 7.34 -14.54
CA GLU A 294 -19.89 6.60 -14.41
C GLU A 294 -20.57 6.88 -13.05
N GLN A 295 -19.80 6.88 -11.95
CA GLN A 295 -20.30 7.21 -10.62
C GLN A 295 -20.83 8.67 -10.56
N LEU A 296 -20.10 9.60 -11.18
CA LEU A 296 -20.47 11.01 -11.20
C LEU A 296 -21.72 11.28 -12.04
N LEU A 297 -21.87 10.58 -13.16
CA LEU A 297 -22.98 10.81 -14.10
C LEU A 297 -24.27 10.12 -13.65
N HIS A 298 -24.17 8.88 -13.16
CA HIS A 298 -25.34 8.02 -12.93
C HIS A 298 -25.70 7.85 -11.45
N HIS A 299 -24.75 7.99 -10.54
CA HIS A 299 -24.94 7.71 -9.11
C HIS A 299 -24.78 8.95 -8.22
N THR A 300 -24.57 10.13 -8.81
CA THR A 300 -24.46 11.39 -8.06
C THR A 300 -25.72 12.23 -8.29
N PRO A 301 -26.34 12.78 -7.25
CA PRO A 301 -27.52 13.63 -7.40
C PRO A 301 -27.24 14.82 -8.33
N PRO A 302 -28.26 15.32 -9.07
CA PRO A 302 -28.09 16.40 -10.02
C PRO A 302 -27.49 17.67 -9.41
N GLY A 303 -26.57 18.30 -10.14
CA GLY A 303 -25.92 19.55 -9.73
C GLY A 303 -24.78 19.41 -8.73
N TYR A 304 -24.54 18.23 -8.14
CA TYR A 304 -23.38 17.98 -7.29
C TYR A 304 -22.16 17.59 -8.11
N ARG A 305 -20.97 17.92 -7.62
CA ARG A 305 -19.68 17.77 -8.29
C ARG A 305 -18.55 17.44 -7.31
N ILE A 306 -17.42 16.97 -7.84
CA ILE A 306 -16.19 16.77 -7.07
C ILE A 306 -15.13 17.81 -7.47
N ILE A 307 -14.18 18.02 -6.59
CA ILE A 307 -12.99 18.83 -6.83
C ILE A 307 -11.86 17.88 -7.24
N SER A 308 -11.16 18.17 -8.33
CA SER A 308 -10.06 17.34 -8.82
C SER A 308 -8.82 18.16 -9.17
N ASN A 309 -7.72 17.47 -9.48
CA ASN A 309 -6.57 18.08 -10.12
C ASN A 309 -6.84 18.34 -11.61
N THR A 310 -5.91 19.02 -12.29
CA THR A 310 -6.06 19.41 -13.70
C THR A 310 -5.81 18.29 -14.70
N VAL A 311 -5.43 17.11 -14.23
CA VAL A 311 -5.11 15.94 -15.07
C VAL A 311 -6.38 15.25 -15.55
N PHE A 312 -7.44 15.27 -14.72
CA PHE A 312 -8.73 14.67 -15.10
C PHE A 312 -9.40 15.48 -16.23
N PRO A 313 -9.82 14.81 -17.32
CA PRO A 313 -10.41 15.50 -18.45
C PRO A 313 -11.74 16.12 -18.07
N ARG A 314 -11.87 17.38 -18.50
CA ARG A 314 -13.12 18.17 -18.40
C ARG A 314 -13.87 18.18 -19.75
N LYS A 315 -13.44 17.32 -20.69
CA LYS A 315 -14.02 17.30 -22.05
C LYS A 315 -15.35 16.56 -22.05
N GLY A 316 -16.40 17.29 -22.44
CA GLY A 316 -17.77 16.80 -22.52
C GLY A 316 -18.70 17.63 -21.60
N GLU A 317 -19.78 18.20 -22.15
CA GLU A 317 -20.69 19.09 -21.42
C GLU A 317 -21.24 18.46 -20.13
N ARG A 318 -21.44 17.16 -20.13
CA ARG A 318 -21.93 16.41 -18.95
C ARG A 318 -20.90 16.32 -17.81
N LEU A 319 -19.62 16.11 -18.13
CA LEU A 319 -18.56 16.01 -17.11
C LEU A 319 -18.11 17.38 -16.59
N GLN A 320 -18.17 18.44 -17.43
CA GLN A 320 -17.84 19.79 -16.98
C GLN A 320 -18.69 20.27 -15.81
N SER A 321 -19.94 19.82 -15.74
CA SER A 321 -20.83 20.12 -14.60
C SER A 321 -20.55 19.27 -13.36
N ARG A 322 -19.83 18.15 -13.48
CA ARG A 322 -19.59 17.17 -12.43
C ARG A 322 -18.20 17.24 -11.79
N ILE A 323 -17.25 17.83 -12.47
CA ILE A 323 -15.87 17.98 -12.01
C ILE A 323 -15.49 19.46 -12.05
N ILE A 324 -14.92 19.97 -10.97
CA ILE A 324 -14.31 21.29 -10.91
C ILE A 324 -12.84 21.17 -10.56
N ALA A 325 -11.99 21.86 -11.29
CA ALA A 325 -10.54 21.84 -11.08
C ALA A 325 -9.96 23.24 -11.21
N PRO A 326 -8.78 23.52 -10.65
CA PRO A 326 -8.07 24.79 -10.86
C PRO A 326 -7.84 25.09 -12.33
N ALA A 327 -7.67 26.37 -12.66
CA ALA A 327 -7.33 26.80 -14.02
C ALA A 327 -5.95 26.24 -14.41
N LYS A 328 -5.81 25.78 -15.67
CA LYS A 328 -4.53 25.36 -16.24
C LYS A 328 -3.76 26.57 -16.77
N ARG A 329 -2.43 26.44 -16.79
CA ARG A 329 -1.58 27.39 -17.51
C ARG A 329 -1.95 27.36 -19.00
N GLY A 330 -2.43 28.50 -19.54
CA GLY A 330 -2.90 28.62 -20.92
C GLY A 330 -4.43 28.60 -21.10
N ASP A 331 -5.21 28.40 -20.01
CA ASP A 331 -6.66 28.62 -20.07
C ASP A 331 -6.95 30.11 -20.39
N GLN A 332 -8.00 30.36 -21.18
CA GLN A 332 -8.44 31.72 -21.47
C GLN A 332 -8.99 32.35 -20.17
N LEU A 333 -8.33 33.41 -19.72
CA LEU A 333 -8.72 34.16 -18.55
C LEU A 333 -9.66 35.30 -18.95
N PRO A 334 -10.66 35.68 -18.10
CA PRO A 334 -11.48 36.84 -18.33
C PRO A 334 -10.64 38.09 -18.48
N GLN A 335 -10.98 38.94 -19.44
CA GLN A 335 -10.27 40.21 -19.70
C GLN A 335 -10.69 41.33 -18.74
N ASP A 336 -11.89 41.22 -18.17
CA ASP A 336 -12.37 42.22 -17.20
C ASP A 336 -11.82 41.96 -15.80
N ALA A 337 -11.45 43.03 -15.10
CA ALA A 337 -10.79 42.93 -13.79
C ALA A 337 -11.66 42.31 -12.71
N GLN A 338 -12.98 42.45 -12.76
CA GLN A 338 -13.91 41.91 -11.76
C GLN A 338 -14.04 40.39 -11.90
N SER A 339 -14.29 39.88 -13.12
CA SER A 339 -14.38 38.44 -13.38
C SER A 339 -13.05 37.76 -13.16
N PHE A 340 -11.93 38.41 -13.52
CA PHE A 340 -10.59 37.90 -13.23
C PHE A 340 -10.35 37.75 -11.72
N ALA A 341 -10.68 38.75 -10.91
CA ALA A 341 -10.54 38.69 -9.47
C ALA A 341 -11.41 37.57 -8.86
N GLN A 342 -12.64 37.38 -9.33
CA GLN A 342 -13.54 36.32 -8.88
C GLN A 342 -12.98 34.92 -9.24
N LEU A 343 -12.49 34.77 -10.47
CA LEU A 343 -11.87 33.52 -10.93
C LEU A 343 -10.60 33.19 -10.11
N LYS A 344 -9.78 34.20 -9.84
CA LYS A 344 -8.58 34.03 -9.00
C LYS A 344 -8.94 33.56 -7.60
N MET A 345 -9.91 34.19 -6.95
CA MET A 345 -10.39 33.79 -5.61
C MET A 345 -10.94 32.35 -5.61
N LEU A 346 -11.69 31.97 -6.65
CA LEU A 346 -12.20 30.59 -6.79
C LEU A 346 -11.04 29.61 -6.98
N ASN A 347 -10.06 29.97 -7.80
CA ASN A 347 -8.89 29.13 -8.05
C ASN A 347 -8.05 28.95 -6.78
N ASP A 348 -7.85 29.99 -5.98
CA ASP A 348 -7.14 29.92 -4.71
C ASP A 348 -7.86 29.00 -3.71
N GLU A 349 -9.20 29.07 -3.64
CA GLU A 349 -10.00 28.15 -2.83
C GLU A 349 -9.90 26.70 -3.35
N LEU A 350 -9.89 26.47 -4.67
CA LEU A 350 -9.75 25.13 -5.26
C LEU A 350 -8.37 24.52 -4.97
N VAL A 351 -7.31 25.32 -5.10
CA VAL A 351 -5.94 24.88 -4.78
C VAL A 351 -5.82 24.53 -3.30
N SER A 352 -6.34 25.41 -2.41
CA SER A 352 -6.33 25.16 -0.97
C SER A 352 -7.17 23.95 -0.57
N ALA A 353 -8.33 23.77 -1.21
CA ALA A 353 -9.23 22.65 -0.91
C ALA A 353 -8.64 21.30 -1.34
N ARG A 354 -7.88 21.28 -2.45
CA ARG A 354 -7.18 20.06 -2.91
C ARG A 354 -6.14 19.54 -1.92
N GLN A 355 -5.48 20.43 -1.19
CA GLN A 355 -4.51 20.02 -0.17
C GLN A 355 -5.13 19.08 0.87
N ALA A 356 -6.44 19.13 1.07
CA ALA A 356 -7.13 18.18 1.94
C ALA A 356 -7.06 16.72 1.42
N ALA A 357 -6.95 16.51 0.11
CA ALA A 357 -6.78 15.17 -0.47
C ALA A 357 -5.31 14.68 -0.41
N GLU A 358 -4.35 15.60 -0.32
CA GLU A 358 -2.92 15.28 -0.21
C GLU A 358 -2.51 14.87 1.23
N TRP A 359 -3.33 15.25 2.22
CA TRP A 359 -3.08 15.00 3.66
C TRP A 359 -4.02 13.96 4.28
N GLY A 360 -4.91 13.36 3.48
CA GLY A 360 -5.94 12.40 3.90
C GLY A 360 -5.45 11.00 4.28
#